data_d3683f6e205df38e7e48e7468f97f344
#
_entry.id   d3683f6e205df38e7e48e7468f97f344
#
_cell.length_a   1.000
_cell.length_b   1.000
_cell.length_c   1.000
_cell.angle_alpha   90.00
_cell.angle_beta   90.00
_cell.angle_gamma   90.00
#
_symmetry.space_group_name_H-M   'P 1'
#
loop_
_entity.id
_entity.type
_entity.pdbx_description
1 polymer ?
#
loop_
_entity_poly.entity_id
_entity_poly.type
_entity_poly.pdbx_seq_one_letter_code
_entity_poly.pdbx_strand_id
1 'polypeptide(L)'
;MSRKIDRIEEITGKILAYAREHPAKSSELRSFLNYYLPTTLKILNAYAQMDSQGISGENIDAAKRRIEDMMDKVVDGFEKQLDQLFRSDAMDITADVEVLERMLKKDGLSGSDEITLTLHPSGTAAAYQKKPR
;
A
#
# COMPACT_ATOMS: atom_id res chain seq x y z
N MET A 1 5.62 -11.49 -18.66
CA MET A 1 6.73 -11.24 -17.70
C MET A 1 7.01 -9.75 -17.51
N SER A 2 7.02 -8.96 -18.55
CA SER A 2 7.35 -7.53 -18.41
C SER A 2 6.37 -6.77 -17.49
N ARG A 3 5.10 -7.12 -17.47
CA ARG A 3 4.15 -6.50 -16.54
C ARG A 3 4.51 -6.75 -15.09
N LYS A 4 4.99 -7.97 -14.79
CA LYS A 4 5.39 -8.34 -13.44
C LYS A 4 6.62 -7.54 -13.02
N ILE A 5 7.57 -7.38 -13.91
CA ILE A 5 8.78 -6.61 -13.67
C ILE A 5 8.43 -5.15 -13.45
N ASP A 6 7.57 -4.58 -14.28
CA ASP A 6 7.14 -3.19 -14.14
C ASP A 6 6.45 -2.97 -12.79
N ARG A 7 5.61 -3.91 -12.37
CA ARG A 7 4.92 -3.80 -11.09
C ARG A 7 5.91 -3.88 -9.92
N ILE A 8 6.90 -4.78 -10.02
CA ILE A 8 7.94 -4.90 -9.00
C ILE A 8 8.72 -3.59 -8.88
N GLU A 9 9.08 -3.00 -10.01
CA GLU A 9 9.78 -1.72 -10.02
C GLU A 9 8.96 -0.62 -9.38
N GLU A 10 7.69 -0.55 -9.71
CA GLU A 10 6.79 0.46 -9.17
C GLU A 10 6.66 0.34 -7.64
N ILE A 11 6.40 -0.88 -7.16
CA ILE A 11 6.25 -1.12 -5.72
C ILE A 11 7.56 -0.86 -4.99
N THR A 12 8.67 -1.33 -5.54
CA THR A 12 9.99 -1.12 -4.95
C THR A 12 10.29 0.38 -4.81
N GLY A 13 9.98 1.15 -5.86
CA GLY A 13 10.17 2.60 -5.82
C GLY A 13 9.38 3.25 -4.70
N LYS A 14 8.14 2.81 -4.50
CA LYS A 14 7.29 3.34 -3.42
C LYS A 14 7.82 2.95 -2.03
N ILE A 15 8.31 1.72 -1.89
CA ILE A 15 8.90 1.27 -0.62
C ILE A 15 10.13 2.09 -0.29
N LEU A 16 11.00 2.29 -1.26
CA LEU A 16 12.24 3.05 -1.04
C LEU A 16 11.97 4.52 -0.76
N ALA A 17 10.98 5.11 -1.45
CA ALA A 17 10.59 6.48 -1.19
C ALA A 17 10.04 6.65 0.22
N TYR A 18 9.20 5.73 0.66
CA TYR A 18 8.65 5.75 2.01
C TYR A 18 9.77 5.62 3.05
N ALA A 19 10.69 4.70 2.82
CA ALA A 19 11.82 4.47 3.73
C ALA A 19 12.69 5.72 3.88
N ARG A 20 12.87 6.44 2.78
CA ARG A 20 13.68 7.66 2.79
C ARG A 20 13.04 8.74 3.64
N GLU A 21 11.72 8.85 3.60
CA GLU A 21 10.97 9.84 4.36
C GLU A 21 10.74 9.43 5.81
N HIS A 22 10.88 8.13 6.10
CA HIS A 22 10.62 7.59 7.43
C HIS A 22 11.79 6.72 7.89
N PRO A 23 12.93 7.33 8.24
CA PRO A 23 14.13 6.56 8.61
C PRO A 23 13.90 5.58 9.77
N ALA A 24 12.94 5.88 10.66
CA ALA A 24 12.62 4.98 11.77
C ALA A 24 12.07 3.63 11.31
N LYS A 25 11.59 3.54 10.05
CA LYS A 25 11.06 2.30 9.50
C LYS A 25 12.13 1.40 8.90
N SER A 26 13.39 1.84 8.88
CA SER A 26 14.46 1.08 8.22
C SER A 26 14.66 -0.31 8.83
N SER A 27 14.39 -0.46 10.14
CA SER A 27 14.51 -1.77 10.76
C SER A 27 13.47 -2.77 10.25
N GLU A 28 12.28 -2.29 9.88
CA GLU A 28 11.23 -3.13 9.32
C GLU A 28 11.58 -3.58 7.91
N LEU A 29 12.46 -2.84 7.23
CA LEU A 29 12.84 -3.13 5.86
C LEU A 29 14.15 -3.89 5.73
N ARG A 30 14.75 -4.30 6.85
CA ARG A 30 16.06 -4.94 6.82
C ARG A 30 16.06 -6.20 5.94
N SER A 31 15.12 -7.10 6.15
CA SER A 31 15.03 -8.33 5.34
C SER A 31 14.73 -8.02 3.89
N PHE A 32 13.87 -7.04 3.64
CA PHE A 32 13.52 -6.63 2.29
C PHE A 32 14.75 -6.12 1.55
N LEU A 33 15.49 -5.19 2.14
CA LEU A 33 16.64 -4.55 1.49
C LEU A 33 17.85 -5.46 1.38
N ASN A 34 18.05 -6.33 2.35
CA ASN A 34 19.26 -7.16 2.41
C ASN A 34 19.10 -8.54 1.79
N TYR A 35 17.88 -8.99 1.60
CA TYR A 35 17.65 -10.33 1.07
C TYR A 35 16.62 -10.36 -0.08
N TYR A 36 15.39 -9.94 0.18
CA TYR A 36 14.32 -10.10 -0.80
C TYR A 36 14.58 -9.34 -2.09
N LEU A 37 14.96 -8.08 -1.99
CA LEU A 37 15.22 -7.26 -3.18
C LEU A 37 16.47 -7.73 -3.95
N PRO A 38 17.64 -7.92 -3.30
CA PRO A 38 18.81 -8.39 -4.04
C PRO A 38 18.62 -9.76 -4.68
N THR A 39 17.96 -10.67 -3.98
CA THR A 39 17.71 -12.02 -4.51
C THR A 39 16.76 -11.96 -5.71
N THR A 40 15.72 -11.13 -5.63
CA THR A 40 14.80 -10.94 -6.75
C THR A 40 15.53 -10.39 -7.97
N LEU A 41 16.39 -9.40 -7.77
CA LEU A 41 17.17 -8.81 -8.88
C LEU A 41 18.11 -9.84 -9.50
N LYS A 42 18.73 -10.68 -8.68
CA LYS A 42 19.60 -11.75 -9.17
C LYS A 42 18.83 -12.72 -10.06
N ILE A 43 17.65 -13.13 -9.62
CA ILE A 43 16.81 -14.06 -10.37
C ILE A 43 16.34 -13.44 -11.69
N LEU A 44 15.94 -12.16 -11.65
CA LEU A 44 15.51 -11.45 -12.86
C LEU A 44 16.65 -11.29 -13.86
N ASN A 45 17.86 -11.03 -13.38
CA ASN A 45 19.03 -10.95 -14.25
C ASN A 45 19.31 -12.27 -14.94
N ALA A 46 19.21 -13.38 -14.21
CA ALA A 46 19.39 -14.71 -14.78
C ALA A 46 18.34 -15.00 -15.85
N TYR A 47 17.09 -14.64 -15.58
CA TYR A 47 16.00 -14.79 -16.53
C TYR A 47 16.29 -14.00 -17.81
N ALA A 48 16.68 -12.74 -17.64
CA ALA A 48 16.96 -11.87 -18.78
C ALA A 48 18.09 -12.43 -19.65
N GLN A 49 19.12 -13.01 -19.04
CA GLN A 49 20.21 -13.62 -19.79
C GLN A 49 19.76 -14.83 -20.59
N MET A 50 18.97 -15.71 -19.98
CA MET A 50 18.44 -16.87 -20.68
C MET A 50 17.55 -16.46 -21.84
N ASP A 51 16.74 -15.44 -21.63
CA ASP A 51 15.82 -14.95 -22.64
C ASP A 51 16.54 -14.27 -23.80
N SER A 52 17.50 -13.40 -23.51
CA SER A 52 18.22 -12.61 -24.52
C SER A 52 19.13 -13.47 -25.40
N GLN A 53 19.66 -14.57 -24.87
CA GLN A 53 20.53 -15.46 -25.63
C GLN A 53 19.75 -16.47 -26.45
N GLY A 54 18.44 -16.50 -26.31
CA GLY A 54 17.60 -17.43 -27.04
C GLY A 54 17.88 -18.89 -26.68
N ILE A 55 18.42 -19.12 -25.49
CA ILE A 55 18.72 -20.47 -25.03
C ILE A 55 17.42 -21.17 -24.72
N SER A 56 17.27 -22.40 -25.22
CA SER A 56 16.10 -23.21 -24.94
C SER A 56 16.52 -24.64 -24.67
N GLY A 57 15.59 -25.38 -24.10
CA GLY A 57 15.83 -26.76 -23.70
C GLY A 57 14.94 -27.06 -22.51
N GLU A 58 14.74 -28.34 -22.22
CA GLU A 58 13.81 -28.75 -21.18
C GLU A 58 14.09 -28.12 -19.83
N ASN A 59 15.36 -28.13 -19.42
CA ASN A 59 15.76 -27.61 -18.11
C ASN A 59 15.65 -26.11 -18.06
N ILE A 60 16.04 -25.43 -19.13
CA ILE A 60 16.00 -23.96 -19.19
C ILE A 60 14.56 -23.47 -19.22
N ASP A 61 13.72 -24.13 -20.03
CA ASP A 61 12.31 -23.75 -20.14
C ASP A 61 11.60 -23.97 -18.82
N ALA A 62 11.90 -25.05 -18.11
CA ALA A 62 11.34 -25.33 -16.81
C ALA A 62 11.77 -24.28 -15.78
N ALA A 63 13.06 -23.88 -15.81
CA ALA A 63 13.57 -22.84 -14.91
C ALA A 63 12.88 -21.51 -15.17
N LYS A 64 12.73 -21.15 -16.45
CA LYS A 64 12.04 -19.90 -16.81
C LYS A 64 10.60 -19.88 -16.32
N ARG A 65 9.88 -20.99 -16.48
CA ARG A 65 8.50 -21.08 -15.98
C ARG A 65 8.43 -20.94 -14.48
N ARG A 66 9.35 -21.55 -13.76
CA ARG A 66 9.39 -21.41 -12.30
C ARG A 66 9.63 -19.98 -11.86
N ILE A 67 10.51 -19.28 -12.59
CA ILE A 67 10.77 -17.86 -12.29
C ILE A 67 9.52 -17.03 -12.56
N GLU A 68 8.85 -17.26 -13.69
CA GLU A 68 7.62 -16.53 -14.03
C GLU A 68 6.55 -16.73 -12.97
N ASP A 69 6.37 -17.98 -12.51
CA ASP A 69 5.40 -18.28 -11.47
C ASP A 69 5.78 -17.63 -10.14
N MET A 70 7.08 -17.64 -9.82
CA MET A 70 7.57 -17.04 -8.59
C MET A 70 7.38 -15.53 -8.57
N MET A 71 7.47 -14.89 -9.74
CA MET A 71 7.31 -13.44 -9.82
C MET A 71 5.91 -12.99 -9.41
N ASP A 72 4.89 -13.80 -9.59
CA ASP A 72 3.55 -13.47 -9.08
C ASP A 72 3.57 -13.39 -7.55
N LYS A 73 4.29 -14.30 -6.92
CA LYS A 73 4.42 -14.31 -5.45
C LYS A 73 5.27 -13.14 -4.97
N VAL A 74 6.29 -12.76 -5.75
CA VAL A 74 7.13 -11.61 -5.43
C VAL A 74 6.30 -10.32 -5.48
N VAL A 75 5.50 -10.15 -6.53
CA VAL A 75 4.62 -8.98 -6.63
C VAL A 75 3.70 -8.91 -5.42
N ASP A 76 3.04 -10.02 -5.10
CA ASP A 76 2.13 -10.07 -3.97
C ASP A 76 2.84 -9.76 -2.65
N GLY A 77 4.01 -10.36 -2.45
CA GLY A 77 4.80 -10.13 -1.23
C GLY A 77 5.28 -8.69 -1.11
N PHE A 78 5.69 -8.08 -2.22
CA PHE A 78 6.15 -6.69 -2.21
C PHE A 78 4.98 -5.74 -1.96
N GLU A 79 3.80 -6.04 -2.50
CA GLU A 79 2.59 -5.25 -2.21
C GLU A 79 2.24 -5.31 -0.73
N LYS A 80 2.35 -6.49 -0.13
CA LYS A 80 2.11 -6.65 1.31
C LYS A 80 3.15 -5.91 2.14
N GLN A 81 4.41 -5.91 1.69
CA GLN A 81 5.47 -5.17 2.38
C GLN A 81 5.15 -3.68 2.39
N LEU A 82 4.72 -3.13 1.25
CA LEU A 82 4.36 -1.73 1.16
C LEU A 82 3.17 -1.42 2.07
N ASP A 83 2.16 -2.26 2.06
CA ASP A 83 0.98 -2.09 2.91
C ASP A 83 1.36 -2.07 4.38
N GLN A 84 2.24 -2.98 4.80
CA GLN A 84 2.69 -3.05 6.20
C GLN A 84 3.43 -1.80 6.63
N LEU A 85 4.16 -1.17 5.74
CA LEU A 85 4.87 0.07 6.06
C LEU A 85 3.92 1.20 6.44
N PHE A 86 2.74 1.24 5.80
CA PHE A 86 1.74 2.27 6.08
C PHE A 86 0.81 1.91 7.24
N ARG A 87 0.98 0.72 7.80
CA ARG A 87 0.05 0.20 8.80
C ARG A 87 -0.08 1.11 10.02
N SER A 88 1.05 1.52 10.60
CA SER A 88 0.99 2.37 11.79
C SER A 88 0.42 3.75 11.47
N ASP A 89 0.78 4.31 10.31
CA ASP A 89 0.23 5.60 9.88
C ASP A 89 -1.29 5.50 9.71
N ALA A 90 -1.77 4.42 9.10
CA ALA A 90 -3.21 4.21 8.92
C ALA A 90 -3.93 4.09 10.26
N MET A 91 -3.31 3.38 11.23
CA MET A 91 -3.88 3.24 12.57
C MET A 91 -3.93 4.57 13.30
N ASP A 92 -2.87 5.38 13.18
CA ASP A 92 -2.80 6.69 13.81
C ASP A 92 -3.86 7.63 13.23
N ILE A 93 -4.01 7.63 11.92
CA ILE A 93 -5.02 8.47 11.25
C ILE A 93 -6.43 8.04 11.65
N THR A 94 -6.68 6.74 11.72
CA THR A 94 -7.98 6.22 12.16
C THR A 94 -8.31 6.68 13.58
N ALA A 95 -7.31 6.63 14.48
CA ALA A 95 -7.48 7.09 15.85
C ALA A 95 -7.79 8.58 15.89
N ASP A 96 -7.10 9.38 15.08
CA ASP A 96 -7.33 10.81 14.99
C ASP A 96 -8.73 11.13 14.48
N VAL A 97 -9.20 10.37 13.47
CA VAL A 97 -10.54 10.51 12.93
C VAL A 97 -11.57 10.26 14.03
N GLU A 98 -11.38 9.21 14.82
CA GLU A 98 -12.31 8.88 15.90
C GLU A 98 -12.36 9.97 16.97
N VAL A 99 -11.21 10.53 17.31
CA VAL A 99 -11.15 11.65 18.27
C VAL A 99 -11.90 12.83 17.73
N LEU A 100 -11.64 13.19 16.48
CA LEU A 100 -12.30 14.32 15.84
C LEU A 100 -13.83 14.12 15.79
N GLU A 101 -14.27 12.92 15.46
CA GLU A 101 -15.70 12.60 15.45
C GLU A 101 -16.34 12.82 16.80
N ARG A 102 -15.67 12.35 17.87
CA ARG A 102 -16.18 12.54 19.24
C ARG A 102 -16.23 14.01 19.62
N MET A 103 -15.23 14.77 19.23
CA MET A 103 -15.21 16.21 19.55
C MET A 103 -16.31 16.97 18.82
N LEU A 104 -16.53 16.64 17.55
CA LEU A 104 -17.61 17.26 16.78
C LEU A 104 -18.97 16.96 17.39
N LYS A 105 -19.15 15.73 17.83
CA LYS A 105 -20.38 15.31 18.47
C LYS A 105 -20.60 16.03 19.78
N LYS A 106 -19.58 16.09 20.62
CA LYS A 106 -19.63 16.76 21.91
C LYS A 106 -19.98 18.23 21.77
N ASP A 107 -19.43 18.89 20.75
CA ASP A 107 -19.64 20.31 20.54
C ASP A 107 -20.89 20.61 19.70
N GLY A 108 -21.67 19.58 19.36
CA GLY A 108 -22.89 19.76 18.58
C GLY A 108 -22.66 20.09 17.12
N LEU A 109 -21.47 19.76 16.61
CA LEU A 109 -21.09 20.11 15.24
C LEU A 109 -21.20 18.92 14.28
N SER A 110 -21.61 17.75 14.76
CA SER A 110 -21.76 16.57 13.94
C SER A 110 -23.11 16.60 13.24
N GLY A 111 -23.08 16.80 11.93
CA GLY A 111 -24.30 16.87 11.13
C GLY A 111 -25.02 15.55 11.02
N SER A 112 -24.31 14.46 11.14
CA SER A 112 -24.90 13.16 10.94
C SER A 112 -25.77 12.70 12.10
N ASP A 113 -25.58 13.27 13.27
CA ASP A 113 -26.35 12.88 14.41
C ASP A 113 -27.78 13.30 14.32
N GLU A 114 -27.98 14.31 13.60
CA GLU A 114 -29.28 14.82 13.45
C GLU A 114 -29.89 14.30 12.24
N ILE A 115 -29.27 13.84 11.53
CA ILE A 115 -29.64 13.41 10.32
C ILE A 115 -30.50 12.36 10.14
N THR A 116 -30.35 12.61 10.94
CA THR A 116 -30.86 12.12 10.83
C THR A 116 -31.56 12.74 10.81
N LEU A 117 -31.19 13.55 11.09
CA LEU A 117 -31.65 14.34 10.99
C LEU A 117 -31.91 15.14 10.37
N THR A 118 -32.09 15.17 10.43
CA THR A 118 -32.38 16.06 9.77
C THR A 118 -32.32 16.66 8.96
N LEU A 119 -32.83 16.43 9.05
CA LEU A 119 -32.98 17.07 8.40
C LEU A 119 -33.13 17.58 8.07
N HIS A 120 -33.84 17.47 8.18
CA HIS A 120 -34.25 18.28 8.16
C HIS A 120 -34.31 19.08 8.11
N PRO A 121 -34.56 18.87 8.48
CA PRO A 121 -34.81 19.68 8.55
C PRO A 121 -34.61 20.59 8.67
N SER A 122 -35.29 20.46 8.83
CA SER A 122 -35.21 21.37 9.21
C SER A 122 -34.61 22.08 9.31
N GLY A 123 -34.73 21.87 9.19
CA GLY A 123 -34.34 22.58 9.88
C GLY A 123 -33.61 23.14 9.87
N THR A 124 -34.02 22.94 10.03
CA THR A 124 -33.57 23.66 10.36
C THR A 124 -32.84 24.24 10.36
N ALA A 125 -32.92 23.90 10.67
CA ALA A 125 -32.55 24.52 10.90
C ALA A 125 -31.92 25.04 11.08
N ALA A 126 -32.08 24.80 11.22
CA ALA A 126 -31.74 25.35 11.51
C ALA A 126 -30.95 25.71 11.62
N ALA A 127 -31.11 25.42 11.77
CA ALA A 127 -30.66 25.80 11.98
C ALA A 127 -29.85 26.09 11.80
N TYR A 128 -30.26 25.86 11.49
CA TYR A 128 -29.79 26.35 11.43
C TYR A 128 -29.25 26.59 11.30
N GLN A 129 -29.25 26.08 11.78
CA GLN A 129 -29.27 26.40 11.85
C GLN A 129 -28.67 26.81 11.88
N LYS A 130 -28.55 26.41 12.09
CA LYS A 130 -28.56 26.78 12.12
C LYS A 130 -27.96 27.16 11.96
N LYS A 131 -27.93 26.81 11.99
CA LYS A 131 -27.89 27.11 11.85
C LYS A 131 -27.21 27.51 11.53
N PRO A 132 -27.14 27.20 11.70
CA PRO A 132 -26.95 27.58 11.39
C PRO A 132 -26.29 27.93 10.99
N ARG A 133 -26.37 27.61 11.01
CA ARG A 133 -26.16 27.89 10.69
C ARG A 133 -25.66 28.31 10.44
#